data_e03b6db565b971f53480900ac31795fd
#
_entry.id   e03b6db565b971f53480900ac31795fd
#
_cell.length_a   1.000
_cell.length_b   1.000
_cell.length_c   1.000
_cell.angle_alpha   90.00
_cell.angle_beta   90.00
_cell.angle_gamma   90.00
#
_symmetry.space_group_name_H-M   'P 1'
#
loop_
_entity.id
_entity.type
_entity.pdbx_description
1 polymer ?
#
loop_
_entity_poly.entity_id
_entity_poly.type
_entity_poly.pdbx_seq_one_letter_code
_entity_poly.pdbx_strand_id
1 'polypeptide(L)'
;MRAPRRTARLFAPEHRALALALLVVGGIWLFAALAFAALHGDSRALDEWALRALRDPRAPDHLRGPAWLASTARDVTALGSHAVLVPLLVASAGFLLLLRKKVMALAVLASGGGAMAIERPLKDLFLRPRPQIVPRLVPAWNPSFPSGHALLSSAVYLSIAVLVVRLVPYRRVRLYVLALAALLVGLIGFSRVLLGVHYPTDVIGGWILGGLWALLCGVGARALQRVGAAEPPGLPPELTDDASPPAPASEPRA
;
A
#
# COMPACT_ATOMS: atom_id res chain seq x y z
N MET A 1 -40.53 23.54 7.61
CA MET A 1 -39.33 23.64 8.44
C MET A 1 -38.59 22.31 8.39
N ARG A 2 -37.49 22.19 7.61
CA ARG A 2 -36.64 21.00 7.60
C ARG A 2 -35.50 21.27 8.57
N ALA A 3 -35.39 20.47 9.64
CA ALA A 3 -34.29 20.54 10.60
C ALA A 3 -32.96 20.37 9.87
N PRO A 4 -31.91 21.13 10.20
CA PRO A 4 -30.59 20.94 9.61
C PRO A 4 -30.07 19.57 10.03
N ARG A 5 -29.77 18.69 9.04
CA ARG A 5 -29.05 17.45 9.29
C ARG A 5 -27.70 17.82 9.90
N ARG A 6 -27.57 17.71 11.22
CA ARG A 6 -26.30 17.63 11.93
C ARG A 6 -25.59 16.36 11.47
N THR A 7 -24.93 16.41 10.32
CA THR A 7 -23.92 15.42 9.99
C THR A 7 -22.82 15.57 11.04
N ALA A 8 -22.77 14.61 11.92
CA ALA A 8 -21.80 14.50 12.99
C ALA A 8 -20.39 14.84 12.45
N ARG A 9 -19.82 15.94 12.91
CA ARG A 9 -18.37 16.18 12.88
C ARG A 9 -17.78 15.21 13.89
N LEU A 10 -17.57 13.97 13.44
CA LEU A 10 -17.15 12.86 14.32
C LEU A 10 -15.80 13.10 15.03
N PHE A 11 -14.99 14.08 14.57
CA PHE A 11 -13.75 14.48 15.27
C PHE A 11 -13.38 15.93 14.91
N ALA A 12 -13.11 16.75 15.90
CA ALA A 12 -12.46 18.03 15.74
C ALA A 12 -11.07 17.84 15.07
N PRO A 13 -10.50 18.84 14.36
CA PRO A 13 -9.22 18.73 13.69
C PRO A 13 -8.09 18.23 14.61
N GLU A 14 -8.13 18.58 15.88
CA GLU A 14 -7.18 18.15 16.94
C GLU A 14 -7.23 16.64 17.16
N HIS A 15 -8.43 16.04 17.26
CA HIS A 15 -8.56 14.58 17.43
C HIS A 15 -8.05 13.79 16.20
N ARG A 16 -8.17 14.36 15.00
CA ARG A 16 -7.61 13.74 13.78
C ARG A 16 -6.10 13.78 13.76
N ALA A 17 -5.50 14.88 14.22
CA ALA A 17 -4.04 15.00 14.32
C ALA A 17 -3.49 14.04 15.37
N LEU A 18 -4.15 13.96 16.54
CA LEU A 18 -3.79 13.02 17.61
C LEU A 18 -3.94 11.55 17.14
N ALA A 19 -5.05 11.20 16.50
CA ALA A 19 -5.25 9.84 15.98
C ALA A 19 -4.20 9.46 14.94
N LEU A 20 -3.80 10.40 14.08
CA LEU A 20 -2.73 10.19 13.11
C LEU A 20 -1.38 10.00 13.81
N ALA A 21 -1.06 10.84 14.79
CA ALA A 21 0.18 10.73 15.56
C ALA A 21 0.25 9.38 16.29
N LEU A 22 -0.83 8.97 16.95
CA LEU A 22 -0.92 7.68 17.64
C LEU A 22 -0.78 6.50 16.65
N LEU A 23 -1.38 6.60 15.46
CA LEU A 23 -1.24 5.57 14.43
C LEU A 23 0.22 5.45 13.94
N VAL A 24 0.89 6.59 13.72
CA VAL A 24 2.30 6.60 13.26
C VAL A 24 3.22 6.08 14.34
N VAL A 25 3.11 6.60 15.57
CA VAL A 25 3.94 6.18 16.71
C VAL A 25 3.69 4.70 17.04
N GLY A 26 2.42 4.28 17.10
CA GLY A 26 2.04 2.88 17.33
C GLY A 26 2.55 1.95 16.22
N GLY A 27 2.48 2.37 14.97
CA GLY A 27 3.01 1.62 13.84
C GLY A 27 4.54 1.50 13.85
N ILE A 28 5.25 2.57 14.20
CA ILE A 28 6.72 2.53 14.37
C ILE A 28 7.08 1.60 15.53
N TRP A 29 6.38 1.72 16.66
CA TRP A 29 6.62 0.85 17.81
C TRP A 29 6.36 -0.62 17.48
N LEU A 30 5.24 -0.91 16.80
CA LEU A 30 4.90 -2.27 16.38
C LEU A 30 5.93 -2.84 15.41
N PHE A 31 6.41 -2.04 14.45
CA PHE A 31 7.49 -2.45 13.55
C PHE A 31 8.77 -2.75 14.33
N ALA A 32 9.16 -1.88 15.27
CA ALA A 32 10.36 -2.07 16.09
C ALA A 32 10.24 -3.33 16.98
N ALA A 33 9.09 -3.53 17.64
CA ALA A 33 8.82 -4.72 18.45
C ALA A 33 8.88 -6.00 17.60
N LEU A 34 8.31 -5.97 16.40
CA LEU A 34 8.35 -7.09 15.46
C LEU A 34 9.76 -7.37 14.96
N ALA A 35 10.53 -6.32 14.64
CA ALA A 35 11.93 -6.44 14.25
C ALA A 35 12.76 -7.06 15.37
N PHE A 36 12.56 -6.59 16.60
CA PHE A 36 13.22 -7.14 17.78
C PHE A 36 12.90 -8.62 17.96
N ALA A 37 11.62 -9.00 17.97
CA ALA A 37 11.21 -10.40 18.09
C ALA A 37 11.75 -11.29 16.97
N ALA A 38 11.79 -10.75 15.73
CA ALA A 38 12.30 -11.46 14.56
C ALA A 38 13.82 -11.71 14.62
N LEU A 39 14.58 -10.79 15.21
CA LEU A 39 16.05 -10.88 15.33
C LEU A 39 16.49 -11.73 16.51
N HIS A 40 15.77 -11.66 17.65
CA HIS A 40 16.12 -12.40 18.86
C HIS A 40 15.53 -13.83 18.89
N GLY A 41 14.70 -14.16 17.90
CA GLY A 41 14.12 -15.50 17.77
C GLY A 41 12.81 -15.72 18.49
N ASP A 42 12.25 -14.70 19.14
CA ASP A 42 10.98 -14.80 19.90
C ASP A 42 9.80 -15.16 18.99
N SER A 43 9.83 -14.74 17.72
CA SER A 43 8.81 -15.08 16.71
C SER A 43 9.05 -16.43 16.02
N ARG A 44 10.18 -17.08 16.27
CA ARG A 44 10.66 -18.23 15.48
C ARG A 44 9.68 -19.40 15.47
N ALA A 45 9.13 -19.75 16.63
CA ALA A 45 8.20 -20.86 16.75
C ALA A 45 6.93 -20.66 15.92
N LEU A 46 6.37 -19.45 15.95
CA LEU A 46 5.19 -19.07 15.16
C LEU A 46 5.51 -19.04 13.66
N ASP A 47 6.63 -18.43 13.29
CA ASP A 47 7.08 -18.30 11.91
C ASP A 47 7.33 -19.67 11.27
N GLU A 48 8.01 -20.57 11.98
CA GLU A 48 8.29 -21.93 11.51
C GLU A 48 7.02 -22.79 11.46
N TRP A 49 6.15 -22.69 12.48
CA TRP A 49 4.87 -23.37 12.47
C TRP A 49 4.03 -22.99 11.26
N ALA A 50 3.90 -21.69 10.97
CA ALA A 50 3.12 -21.22 9.83
C ALA A 50 3.67 -21.73 8.49
N LEU A 51 4.99 -21.74 8.31
CA LEU A 51 5.61 -22.27 7.10
C LEU A 51 5.39 -23.77 6.93
N ARG A 52 5.54 -24.56 8.02
CA ARG A 52 5.30 -26.00 8.00
C ARG A 52 3.82 -26.34 7.75
N ALA A 53 2.91 -25.58 8.34
CA ALA A 53 1.46 -25.78 8.15
C ALA A 53 1.01 -25.63 6.69
N LEU A 54 1.78 -24.88 5.88
CA LEU A 54 1.50 -24.66 4.45
C LEU A 54 2.13 -25.72 3.53
N ARG A 55 2.87 -26.70 4.08
CA ARG A 55 3.52 -27.77 3.31
C ARG A 55 2.79 -29.09 3.47
N ASP A 56 2.89 -29.92 2.43
CA ASP A 56 2.45 -31.30 2.55
C ASP A 56 3.43 -32.05 3.48
N PRO A 57 2.93 -32.70 4.55
CA PRO A 57 3.80 -33.42 5.48
C PRO A 57 4.56 -34.60 4.83
N ARG A 58 4.04 -35.14 3.73
CA ARG A 58 4.63 -36.27 2.99
C ARG A 58 5.59 -35.81 1.88
N ALA A 59 5.41 -34.60 1.38
CA ALA A 59 6.19 -34.01 0.30
C ALA A 59 6.43 -32.50 0.59
N PRO A 60 7.42 -32.14 1.44
CA PRO A 60 7.63 -30.75 1.89
C PRO A 60 7.99 -29.75 0.77
N ASP A 61 8.38 -30.22 -0.41
CA ASP A 61 8.56 -29.46 -1.64
C ASP A 61 7.24 -29.04 -2.31
N HIS A 62 6.11 -29.64 -1.89
CA HIS A 62 4.77 -29.29 -2.34
C HIS A 62 4.00 -28.46 -1.31
N LEU A 63 3.17 -27.52 -1.80
CA LEU A 63 2.21 -26.83 -0.96
C LEU A 63 1.07 -27.77 -0.56
N ARG A 64 0.56 -27.59 0.64
CA ARG A 64 -0.65 -28.25 1.08
C ARG A 64 -1.85 -27.66 0.34
N GLY A 65 -2.44 -28.44 -0.56
CA GLY A 65 -3.58 -28.01 -1.38
C GLY A 65 -3.46 -28.44 -2.84
N PRO A 66 -4.25 -27.86 -3.72
CA PRO A 66 -4.25 -28.23 -5.13
C PRO A 66 -2.95 -27.81 -5.84
N ALA A 67 -2.57 -28.56 -6.89
CA ALA A 67 -1.30 -28.34 -7.62
C ALA A 67 -1.16 -26.93 -8.22
N TRP A 68 -2.27 -26.29 -8.59
CA TRP A 68 -2.26 -24.94 -9.13
C TRP A 68 -1.87 -23.84 -8.12
N LEU A 69 -1.92 -24.13 -6.81
CA LEU A 69 -1.67 -23.12 -5.77
C LEU A 69 -0.25 -22.53 -5.86
N ALA A 70 0.74 -23.35 -6.18
CA ALA A 70 2.13 -22.91 -6.32
C ALA A 70 2.34 -21.99 -7.54
N SER A 71 1.70 -22.29 -8.69
CA SER A 71 1.74 -21.41 -9.87
C SER A 71 1.03 -20.10 -9.60
N THR A 72 -0.18 -20.14 -9.05
CA THR A 72 -0.91 -18.91 -8.67
C THR A 72 -0.13 -18.05 -7.67
N ALA A 73 0.55 -18.65 -6.69
CA ALA A 73 1.40 -17.90 -5.77
C ALA A 73 2.58 -17.20 -6.48
N ARG A 74 3.14 -17.81 -7.54
CA ARG A 74 4.17 -17.18 -8.38
C ARG A 74 3.60 -16.04 -9.22
N ASP A 75 2.42 -16.20 -9.80
CA ASP A 75 1.76 -15.17 -10.60
C ASP A 75 1.38 -13.97 -9.73
N VAL A 76 0.78 -14.21 -8.57
CA VAL A 76 0.40 -13.16 -7.61
C VAL A 76 1.63 -12.42 -7.08
N THR A 77 2.72 -13.14 -6.74
CA THR A 77 3.93 -12.46 -6.23
C THR A 77 4.56 -11.55 -7.27
N ALA A 78 4.41 -11.83 -8.57
CA ALA A 78 4.93 -10.96 -9.63
C ALA A 78 4.33 -9.54 -9.58
N LEU A 79 3.09 -9.38 -9.11
CA LEU A 79 2.45 -8.07 -8.91
C LEU A 79 3.17 -7.19 -7.86
N GLY A 80 3.96 -7.79 -6.97
CA GLY A 80 4.78 -7.08 -5.98
C GLY A 80 6.24 -6.89 -6.40
N SER A 81 6.62 -7.29 -7.61
CA SER A 81 7.97 -7.17 -8.14
C SER A 81 8.27 -5.75 -8.65
N HIS A 82 9.55 -5.36 -8.67
CA HIS A 82 9.98 -4.11 -9.28
C HIS A 82 9.56 -4.00 -10.76
N ALA A 83 9.57 -5.13 -11.49
CA ALA A 83 9.19 -5.19 -12.90
C ALA A 83 7.73 -4.75 -13.15
N VAL A 84 6.84 -4.95 -12.18
CA VAL A 84 5.43 -4.51 -12.27
C VAL A 84 5.21 -3.17 -11.58
N LEU A 85 5.80 -2.98 -10.40
CA LEU A 85 5.56 -1.78 -9.60
C LEU A 85 6.19 -0.52 -10.19
N VAL A 86 7.37 -0.61 -10.84
CA VAL A 86 8.01 0.56 -11.45
C VAL A 86 7.21 1.11 -12.63
N PRO A 87 6.81 0.31 -13.64
CA PRO A 87 5.93 0.80 -14.71
C PRO A 87 4.60 1.34 -14.20
N LEU A 88 3.98 0.68 -13.21
CA LEU A 88 2.73 1.15 -12.61
C LEU A 88 2.90 2.50 -11.92
N LEU A 89 4.01 2.69 -11.20
CA LEU A 89 4.35 3.94 -10.53
C LEU A 89 4.55 5.08 -11.54
N VAL A 90 5.32 4.82 -12.60
CA VAL A 90 5.59 5.79 -13.66
C VAL A 90 4.30 6.15 -14.43
N ALA A 91 3.48 5.15 -14.77
CA ALA A 91 2.21 5.38 -15.44
C ALA A 91 1.24 6.20 -14.57
N SER A 92 1.16 5.89 -13.27
CA SER A 92 0.33 6.64 -12.32
C SER A 92 0.81 8.08 -12.17
N ALA A 93 2.10 8.31 -12.06
CA ALA A 93 2.67 9.65 -11.98
C ALA A 93 2.46 10.43 -13.30
N GLY A 94 2.67 9.79 -14.45
CA GLY A 94 2.41 10.37 -15.76
C GLY A 94 0.94 10.79 -15.94
N PHE A 95 0.01 9.92 -15.58
CA PHE A 95 -1.42 10.22 -15.57
C PHE A 95 -1.75 11.46 -14.71
N LEU A 96 -1.16 11.56 -13.51
CA LEU A 96 -1.35 12.71 -12.65
C LEU A 96 -0.75 14.00 -13.22
N LEU A 97 0.39 13.92 -13.88
CA LEU A 97 1.01 15.07 -14.56
C LEU A 97 0.15 15.56 -15.72
N LEU A 98 -0.47 14.66 -16.49
CA LEU A 98 -1.44 15.02 -17.52
C LEU A 98 -2.66 15.76 -16.94
N LEU A 99 -3.12 15.34 -15.74
CA LEU A 99 -4.16 16.03 -14.98
C LEU A 99 -3.67 17.29 -14.25
N ARG A 100 -2.43 17.74 -14.48
CA ARG A 100 -1.78 18.88 -13.82
C ARG A 100 -1.71 18.73 -12.28
N LYS A 101 -1.74 17.50 -11.74
CA LYS A 101 -1.66 17.17 -10.31
C LYS A 101 -0.22 16.87 -9.88
N LYS A 102 0.67 17.88 -9.99
CA LYS A 102 2.12 17.71 -9.78
C LYS A 102 2.49 17.21 -8.38
N VAL A 103 1.87 17.77 -7.33
CA VAL A 103 2.16 17.35 -5.94
C VAL A 103 1.67 15.93 -5.67
N MET A 104 0.54 15.54 -6.27
CA MET A 104 0.06 14.15 -6.17
C MET A 104 0.98 13.18 -6.90
N ALA A 105 1.48 13.56 -8.10
CA ALA A 105 2.47 12.78 -8.83
C ALA A 105 3.77 12.60 -8.01
N LEU A 106 4.28 13.70 -7.42
CA LEU A 106 5.43 13.65 -6.55
C LEU A 106 5.20 12.75 -5.32
N ALA A 107 4.02 12.82 -4.69
CA ALA A 107 3.70 11.98 -3.53
C ALA A 107 3.67 10.48 -3.88
N VAL A 108 3.15 10.11 -5.05
CA VAL A 108 3.16 8.73 -5.53
C VAL A 108 4.58 8.26 -5.83
N LEU A 109 5.39 9.09 -6.53
CA LEU A 109 6.80 8.79 -6.80
C LEU A 109 7.63 8.70 -5.52
N ALA A 110 7.42 9.61 -4.56
CA ALA A 110 8.09 9.57 -3.26
C ALA A 110 7.69 8.34 -2.45
N SER A 111 6.44 7.90 -2.56
CA SER A 111 5.99 6.69 -1.87
C SER A 111 6.67 5.43 -2.44
N GLY A 112 6.55 5.19 -3.74
CA GLY A 112 7.16 4.01 -4.37
C GLY A 112 8.69 4.08 -4.40
N GLY A 113 9.25 5.19 -4.89
CA GLY A 113 10.70 5.39 -5.00
C GLY A 113 11.40 5.40 -3.64
N GLY A 114 10.80 6.06 -2.63
CA GLY A 114 11.32 6.04 -1.26
C GLY A 114 11.29 4.65 -0.64
N ALA A 115 10.20 3.89 -0.83
CA ALA A 115 10.13 2.49 -0.38
C ALA A 115 11.22 1.63 -1.03
N MET A 116 11.48 1.80 -2.33
CA MET A 116 12.58 1.12 -3.04
C MET A 116 13.95 1.52 -2.49
N ALA A 117 14.14 2.80 -2.20
CA ALA A 117 15.41 3.32 -1.68
C ALA A 117 15.74 2.82 -0.27
N ILE A 118 14.73 2.64 0.60
CA ILE A 118 14.93 2.17 1.98
C ILE A 118 14.95 0.64 2.11
N GLU A 119 14.44 -0.13 1.14
CA GLU A 119 14.36 -1.59 1.22
C GLU A 119 15.73 -2.22 1.46
N ARG A 120 16.71 -1.87 0.65
CA ARG A 120 18.05 -2.48 0.70
C ARG A 120 18.81 -2.11 1.97
N PRO A 121 18.91 -0.84 2.39
CA PRO A 121 19.53 -0.47 3.65
C PRO A 121 18.94 -1.17 4.87
N LEU A 122 17.61 -1.34 4.91
CA LEU A 122 16.96 -2.06 6.01
C LEU A 122 17.33 -3.54 6.03
N LYS A 123 17.41 -4.20 4.89
CA LYS A 123 17.84 -5.59 4.82
C LYS A 123 19.28 -5.77 5.27
N ASP A 124 20.15 -4.85 4.87
CA ASP A 124 21.56 -4.85 5.26
C ASP A 124 21.77 -4.47 6.74
N LEU A 125 20.80 -3.74 7.34
CA LEU A 125 20.79 -3.45 8.78
C LEU A 125 20.38 -4.69 9.61
N PHE A 126 19.31 -5.38 9.20
CA PHE A 126 18.74 -6.48 9.99
C PHE A 126 19.39 -7.83 9.73
N LEU A 127 19.93 -8.09 8.54
CA LEU A 127 20.66 -9.30 8.13
C LEU A 127 19.95 -10.62 8.50
N ARG A 128 18.61 -10.62 8.64
CA ARG A 128 17.87 -11.82 9.03
C ARG A 128 18.00 -12.92 7.96
N PRO A 129 18.39 -14.16 8.32
CA PRO A 129 18.43 -15.25 7.37
C PRO A 129 17.03 -15.64 6.88
N ARG A 130 16.94 -16.10 5.64
CA ARG A 130 15.69 -16.61 5.08
C ARG A 130 15.34 -18.00 5.62
N PRO A 131 14.05 -18.41 5.53
CA PRO A 131 13.63 -19.75 5.91
C PRO A 131 14.46 -20.83 5.22
N GLN A 132 14.88 -21.83 6.02
CA GLN A 132 15.58 -23.02 5.55
C GLN A 132 14.83 -24.31 5.94
N ILE A 133 13.75 -24.18 6.71
CA ILE A 133 12.94 -25.30 7.22
C ILE A 133 11.98 -25.89 6.19
N VAL A 134 11.75 -25.18 5.09
CA VAL A 134 10.96 -25.63 3.93
C VAL A 134 11.70 -25.29 2.65
N PRO A 135 11.54 -26.08 1.58
CA PRO A 135 12.09 -25.75 0.28
C PRO A 135 11.51 -24.44 -0.26
N ARG A 136 12.37 -23.60 -0.84
CA ARG A 136 11.97 -22.36 -1.48
C ARG A 136 11.48 -22.66 -2.89
N LEU A 137 10.27 -22.21 -3.22
CA LEU A 137 9.67 -22.47 -4.53
C LEU A 137 10.03 -21.40 -5.59
N VAL A 138 10.81 -20.38 -5.21
CA VAL A 138 11.40 -19.35 -6.09
C VAL A 138 12.76 -18.92 -5.56
N PRO A 139 13.68 -18.45 -6.43
CA PRO A 139 14.98 -17.92 -6.00
C PRO A 139 14.84 -16.68 -5.09
N ALA A 140 15.70 -16.60 -4.08
CA ALA A 140 15.78 -15.42 -3.20
C ALA A 140 17.15 -15.39 -2.48
N TRP A 141 17.91 -14.30 -2.64
CA TRP A 141 19.31 -14.21 -2.24
C TRP A 141 19.58 -13.23 -1.10
N ASN A 142 18.79 -12.15 -1.01
CA ASN A 142 18.95 -11.08 -0.03
C ASN A 142 18.40 -11.47 1.35
N PRO A 143 18.78 -10.77 2.46
CA PRO A 143 18.18 -10.97 3.77
C PRO A 143 16.66 -10.96 3.77
N SER A 144 16.03 -11.63 4.76
CA SER A 144 14.58 -11.83 4.73
C SER A 144 13.77 -10.65 5.26
N PHE A 145 14.24 -9.96 6.29
CA PHE A 145 13.47 -8.91 6.97
C PHE A 145 13.91 -7.50 6.55
N PRO A 146 12.96 -6.59 6.33
CA PRO A 146 11.54 -6.86 6.06
C PRO A 146 11.33 -7.43 4.64
N SER A 147 10.14 -7.98 4.37
CA SER A 147 9.79 -8.45 3.02
C SER A 147 9.66 -7.28 2.04
N GLY A 148 10.52 -7.25 1.02
CA GLY A 148 10.50 -6.20 -0.01
C GLY A 148 9.21 -6.16 -0.81
N HIS A 149 8.66 -7.33 -1.23
CA HIS A 149 7.38 -7.38 -1.94
C HIS A 149 6.22 -6.83 -1.10
N ALA A 150 6.18 -7.14 0.21
CA ALA A 150 5.17 -6.62 1.11
C ALA A 150 5.31 -5.11 1.33
N LEU A 151 6.54 -4.61 1.52
CA LEU A 151 6.86 -3.20 1.70
C LEU A 151 6.50 -2.38 0.45
N LEU A 152 7.00 -2.80 -0.70
CA LEU A 152 6.81 -2.07 -1.95
C LEU A 152 5.36 -2.10 -2.41
N SER A 153 4.69 -3.26 -2.36
CA SER A 153 3.28 -3.36 -2.72
C SER A 153 2.40 -2.48 -1.83
N SER A 154 2.64 -2.47 -0.51
CA SER A 154 1.93 -1.58 0.42
C SER A 154 2.14 -0.11 0.07
N ALA A 155 3.39 0.31 -0.12
CA ALA A 155 3.71 1.70 -0.45
C ALA A 155 3.05 2.14 -1.76
N VAL A 156 3.11 1.32 -2.81
CA VAL A 156 2.62 1.69 -4.15
C VAL A 156 1.09 1.57 -4.23
N TYR A 157 0.52 0.39 -3.94
CA TYR A 157 -0.93 0.18 -4.12
C TYR A 157 -1.78 1.03 -3.17
N LEU A 158 -1.35 1.21 -1.90
CA LEU A 158 -2.09 2.06 -0.97
C LEU A 158 -1.99 3.54 -1.36
N SER A 159 -0.85 4.01 -1.87
CA SER A 159 -0.73 5.38 -2.36
C SER A 159 -1.63 5.64 -3.57
N ILE A 160 -1.67 4.71 -4.53
CA ILE A 160 -2.56 4.80 -5.70
C ILE A 160 -4.02 4.75 -5.24
N ALA A 161 -4.38 3.85 -4.32
CA ALA A 161 -5.74 3.76 -3.80
C ALA A 161 -6.18 5.05 -3.09
N VAL A 162 -5.33 5.61 -2.22
CA VAL A 162 -5.60 6.90 -1.55
C VAL A 162 -5.78 8.02 -2.57
N LEU A 163 -5.02 8.01 -3.66
CA LEU A 163 -5.16 8.96 -4.75
C LEU A 163 -6.51 8.84 -5.45
N VAL A 164 -6.89 7.63 -5.89
CA VAL A 164 -8.19 7.38 -6.54
C VAL A 164 -9.33 7.78 -5.62
N VAL A 165 -9.26 7.47 -4.32
CA VAL A 165 -10.25 7.86 -3.31
C VAL A 165 -10.43 9.39 -3.23
N ARG A 166 -9.42 10.18 -3.54
CA ARG A 166 -9.51 11.65 -3.58
C ARG A 166 -10.20 12.18 -4.84
N LEU A 167 -10.15 11.43 -5.94
CA LEU A 167 -10.73 11.79 -7.22
C LEU A 167 -12.22 11.40 -7.34
N VAL A 168 -12.67 10.42 -6.52
CA VAL A 168 -14.00 9.84 -6.63
C VAL A 168 -14.92 10.33 -5.50
N PRO A 169 -16.12 10.86 -5.79
CA PRO A 169 -17.05 11.37 -4.77
C PRO A 169 -17.79 10.25 -4.01
N TYR A 170 -18.03 9.10 -4.64
CA TYR A 170 -18.90 8.05 -4.13
C TYR A 170 -18.24 7.19 -3.04
N ARG A 171 -18.81 7.15 -1.83
CA ARG A 171 -18.28 6.37 -0.68
C ARG A 171 -18.11 4.88 -1.00
N ARG A 172 -19.06 4.29 -1.74
CA ARG A 172 -18.99 2.86 -2.10
C ARG A 172 -17.77 2.55 -2.96
N VAL A 173 -17.48 3.42 -3.96
CA VAL A 173 -16.31 3.26 -4.83
C VAL A 173 -15.01 3.44 -4.04
N ARG A 174 -14.95 4.41 -3.11
CA ARG A 174 -13.80 4.59 -2.22
C ARG A 174 -13.51 3.36 -1.39
N LEU A 175 -14.54 2.77 -0.78
CA LEU A 175 -14.39 1.54 0.02
C LEU A 175 -13.95 0.37 -0.85
N TYR A 176 -14.52 0.21 -2.05
CA TYR A 176 -14.14 -0.83 -3.00
C TYR A 176 -12.67 -0.73 -3.40
N VAL A 177 -12.18 0.46 -3.78
CA VAL A 177 -10.79 0.69 -4.17
C VAL A 177 -9.81 0.39 -3.02
N LEU A 178 -10.15 0.83 -1.80
CA LEU A 178 -9.32 0.55 -0.63
C LEU A 178 -9.30 -0.96 -0.29
N ALA A 179 -10.45 -1.62 -0.38
CA ALA A 179 -10.55 -3.07 -0.15
C ALA A 179 -9.76 -3.86 -1.20
N LEU A 180 -9.85 -3.47 -2.47
CA LEU A 180 -9.09 -4.09 -3.55
C LEU A 180 -7.58 -3.92 -3.35
N ALA A 181 -7.12 -2.71 -3.00
CA ALA A 181 -5.71 -2.48 -2.70
C ALA A 181 -5.22 -3.30 -1.50
N ALA A 182 -6.01 -3.35 -0.41
CA ALA A 182 -5.69 -4.16 0.76
C ALA A 182 -5.65 -5.67 0.42
N LEU A 183 -6.59 -6.14 -0.40
CA LEU A 183 -6.61 -7.54 -0.87
C LEU A 183 -5.36 -7.86 -1.69
N LEU A 184 -4.98 -7.01 -2.66
CA LEU A 184 -3.78 -7.21 -3.48
C LEU A 184 -2.51 -7.24 -2.61
N VAL A 185 -2.35 -6.28 -1.71
CA VAL A 185 -1.23 -6.23 -0.76
C VAL A 185 -1.19 -7.48 0.11
N GLY A 186 -2.35 -7.91 0.62
CA GLY A 186 -2.49 -9.14 1.40
C GLY A 186 -2.07 -10.38 0.62
N LEU A 187 -2.60 -10.55 -0.59
CA LEU A 187 -2.28 -11.68 -1.46
C LEU A 187 -0.80 -11.72 -1.86
N ILE A 188 -0.21 -10.57 -2.23
CA ILE A 188 1.20 -10.46 -2.57
C ILE A 188 2.08 -10.87 -1.36
N GLY A 189 1.81 -10.32 -0.17
CA GLY A 189 2.57 -10.70 1.01
C GLY A 189 2.39 -12.16 1.39
N PHE A 190 1.16 -12.66 1.38
CA PHE A 190 0.87 -14.08 1.68
C PHE A 190 1.54 -15.03 0.68
N SER A 191 1.61 -14.67 -0.60
CA SER A 191 2.33 -15.48 -1.60
C SER A 191 3.81 -15.67 -1.25
N ARG A 192 4.45 -14.70 -0.55
CA ARG A 192 5.86 -14.84 -0.12
C ARG A 192 6.04 -15.90 0.96
N VAL A 193 5.05 -16.06 1.84
CA VAL A 193 5.02 -17.12 2.85
C VAL A 193 4.74 -18.46 2.18
N LEU A 194 3.74 -18.53 1.28
CA LEU A 194 3.46 -19.73 0.49
C LEU A 194 4.69 -20.23 -0.27
N LEU A 195 5.42 -19.33 -0.91
CA LEU A 195 6.63 -19.67 -1.66
C LEU A 195 7.84 -20.04 -0.77
N GLY A 196 7.73 -19.93 0.56
CA GLY A 196 8.75 -20.32 1.51
C GLY A 196 9.99 -19.42 1.54
N VAL A 197 9.87 -18.19 1.04
CA VAL A 197 11.00 -17.24 0.92
C VAL A 197 11.02 -16.18 2.02
N HIS A 198 9.93 -16.01 2.75
CA HIS A 198 9.78 -15.10 3.88
C HIS A 198 9.02 -15.74 5.03
N TYR A 199 9.36 -15.34 6.22
CA TYR A 199 8.56 -15.61 7.41
C TYR A 199 7.31 -14.69 7.44
N PRO A 200 6.20 -15.11 8.10
CA PRO A 200 5.05 -14.24 8.33
C PRO A 200 5.42 -12.88 8.93
N THR A 201 6.32 -12.85 9.91
CA THR A 201 6.79 -11.62 10.55
C THR A 201 7.54 -10.69 9.60
N ASP A 202 8.28 -11.21 8.61
CA ASP A 202 8.92 -10.39 7.57
C ASP A 202 7.86 -9.65 6.73
N VAL A 203 6.78 -10.36 6.41
CA VAL A 203 5.67 -9.84 5.59
C VAL A 203 4.89 -8.77 6.35
N ILE A 204 4.54 -9.05 7.61
CA ILE A 204 3.85 -8.09 8.48
C ILE A 204 4.69 -6.82 8.67
N GLY A 205 6.00 -6.98 8.93
CA GLY A 205 6.94 -5.86 9.01
C GLY A 205 6.96 -5.03 7.73
N GLY A 206 6.97 -5.68 6.57
CA GLY A 206 6.89 -5.02 5.27
C GLY A 206 5.59 -4.24 5.09
N TRP A 207 4.43 -4.83 5.44
CA TRP A 207 3.13 -4.16 5.36
C TRP A 207 3.03 -2.93 6.27
N ILE A 208 3.49 -3.05 7.50
CA ILE A 208 3.49 -1.93 8.46
C ILE A 208 4.34 -0.78 7.91
N LEU A 209 5.58 -1.06 7.53
CA LEU A 209 6.50 -0.02 7.08
C LEU A 209 6.05 0.62 5.77
N GLY A 210 5.63 -0.18 4.77
CA GLY A 210 5.12 0.33 3.50
C GLY A 210 3.82 1.14 3.66
N GLY A 211 2.92 0.69 4.53
CA GLY A 211 1.68 1.40 4.85
C GLY A 211 1.93 2.72 5.58
N LEU A 212 2.84 2.74 6.56
CA LEU A 212 3.27 3.97 7.25
C LEU A 212 3.90 4.95 6.28
N TRP A 213 4.77 4.49 5.39
CA TRP A 213 5.42 5.32 4.39
C TRP A 213 4.41 5.94 3.41
N ALA A 214 3.46 5.15 2.89
CA ALA A 214 2.37 5.64 2.05
C ALA A 214 1.50 6.68 2.78
N LEU A 215 1.21 6.45 4.06
CA LEU A 215 0.46 7.38 4.91
C LEU A 215 1.19 8.71 5.05
N LEU A 216 2.48 8.70 5.37
CA LEU A 216 3.32 9.90 5.52
C LEU A 216 3.37 10.71 4.23
N CYS A 217 3.61 10.06 3.07
CA CYS A 217 3.57 10.72 1.76
C CYS A 217 2.20 11.35 1.47
N GLY A 218 1.11 10.63 1.79
CA GLY A 218 -0.26 11.11 1.63
C GLY A 218 -0.59 12.29 2.55
N VAL A 219 -0.10 12.30 3.79
CA VAL A 219 -0.26 13.41 4.75
C VAL A 219 0.54 14.63 4.29
N GLY A 220 1.79 14.43 3.85
CA GLY A 220 2.62 15.49 3.30
C GLY A 220 1.96 16.19 2.10
N ALA A 221 1.46 15.41 1.15
CA ALA A 221 0.71 15.97 0.01
C ALA A 221 -0.52 16.79 0.44
N ARG A 222 -1.26 16.31 1.46
CA ARG A 222 -2.40 17.07 2.02
C ARG A 222 -1.97 18.38 2.70
N ALA A 223 -0.85 18.37 3.41
CA ALA A 223 -0.33 19.56 4.06
C ALA A 223 0.02 20.63 3.02
N LEU A 224 0.71 20.25 1.94
CA LEU A 224 1.04 21.15 0.84
C LEU A 224 -0.21 21.72 0.15
N GLN A 225 -1.26 20.91 -0.02
CA GLN A 225 -2.54 21.39 -0.57
C GLN A 225 -3.23 22.42 0.36
N ARG A 226 -3.15 22.24 1.68
CA ARG A 226 -3.80 23.15 2.65
C ARG A 226 -3.16 24.53 2.71
N VAL A 227 -1.84 24.60 2.53
CA VAL A 227 -1.12 25.89 2.52
C VAL A 227 -1.10 26.56 1.15
N GLY A 228 -1.88 26.06 0.18
CA GLY A 228 -1.95 26.61 -1.17
C GLY A 228 -0.71 26.38 -2.03
N ALA A 229 0.24 25.58 -1.54
CA ALA A 229 1.46 25.25 -2.28
C ALA A 229 1.27 24.13 -3.31
N ALA A 230 0.04 23.62 -3.44
CA ALA A 230 -0.32 22.53 -4.34
C ALA A 230 -1.70 22.72 -4.94
N GLU A 231 -1.93 22.06 -6.07
CA GLU A 231 -3.21 21.99 -6.77
C GLU A 231 -4.33 21.41 -5.88
N PRO A 232 -5.60 21.90 -6.02
CA PRO A 232 -6.73 21.41 -5.22
C PRO A 232 -7.01 19.92 -5.47
N PRO A 233 -7.60 19.21 -4.51
CA PRO A 233 -8.06 17.84 -4.71
C PRO A 233 -9.22 17.79 -5.73
N GLY A 234 -9.40 16.62 -6.35
CA GLY A 234 -10.45 16.40 -7.34
C GLY A 234 -9.96 16.49 -8.79
N LEU A 235 -10.85 16.19 -9.72
CA LEU A 235 -10.57 16.32 -11.16
C LEU A 235 -10.57 17.80 -11.57
N PRO A 236 -9.82 18.16 -12.64
CA PRO A 236 -9.94 19.48 -13.25
C PRO A 236 -11.38 19.76 -13.70
N PRO A 237 -11.87 21.02 -13.61
CA PRO A 237 -13.24 21.37 -14.01
C PRO A 237 -13.61 20.97 -15.44
N GLU A 238 -12.63 20.97 -16.32
CA GLU A 238 -12.77 20.60 -17.74
C GLU A 238 -13.15 19.11 -17.94
N LEU A 239 -12.94 18.27 -16.95
CA LEU A 239 -13.24 16.82 -16.94
C LEU A 239 -14.45 16.47 -16.05
N THR A 240 -15.04 17.45 -15.39
CA THR A 240 -16.31 17.27 -14.71
C THR A 240 -17.40 17.72 -15.70
N ASP A 241 -18.37 16.85 -16.01
CA ASP A 241 -19.47 17.05 -16.97
C ASP A 241 -20.44 18.20 -16.62
N ASP A 242 -19.97 19.25 -16.00
CA ASP A 242 -20.64 20.53 -15.82
C ASP A 242 -20.36 21.51 -16.99
N ALA A 243 -20.23 20.98 -18.20
CA ALA A 243 -20.53 21.78 -19.37
C ALA A 243 -22.03 21.90 -19.48
N SER A 244 -22.63 22.69 -18.59
CA SER A 244 -23.96 23.27 -18.88
C SER A 244 -23.89 23.88 -20.26
N PRO A 245 -24.78 23.52 -21.22
CA PRO A 245 -24.78 24.14 -22.52
C PRO A 245 -24.85 25.65 -22.33
N PRO A 246 -24.16 26.46 -23.15
CA PRO A 246 -24.24 27.91 -23.03
C PRO A 246 -25.71 28.33 -23.07
N ALA A 247 -26.10 29.19 -22.12
CA ALA A 247 -27.46 29.71 -22.07
C ALA A 247 -27.86 30.22 -23.47
N PRO A 248 -29.05 29.86 -24.00
CA PRO A 248 -29.47 30.31 -25.30
C PRO A 248 -29.39 31.85 -25.34
N ALA A 249 -28.71 32.34 -26.37
CA ALA A 249 -28.58 33.77 -26.59
C ALA A 249 -29.97 34.40 -26.50
N SER A 250 -30.15 35.38 -25.61
CA SER A 250 -31.38 36.14 -25.50
C SER A 250 -31.66 36.81 -26.85
N GLU A 251 -32.68 36.35 -27.56
CA GLU A 251 -33.16 37.04 -28.75
C GLU A 251 -33.48 38.49 -28.40
N PRO A 252 -33.06 39.48 -29.19
CA PRO A 252 -33.44 40.85 -28.99
C PRO A 252 -34.95 40.96 -29.21
N ARG A 253 -35.69 41.41 -28.19
CA ARG A 253 -37.09 41.76 -28.31
C ARG A 253 -37.18 42.92 -29.27
N ALA A 254 -37.94 42.72 -30.38
CA ALA A 254 -38.36 43.74 -31.30
C ALA A 254 -39.48 44.63 -30.70
#